data_f1e625df72b5dac77195e4f79fefdc25
#
_entry.id   f1e625df72b5dac77195e4f79fefdc25
#
_cell.length_a   1.000
_cell.length_b   1.000
_cell.length_c   1.000
_cell.angle_alpha   90.00
_cell.angle_beta   90.00
_cell.angle_gamma   90.00
#
_symmetry.space_group_name_H-M   'P 1'
#
loop_
_entity.id
_entity.type
_entity.pdbx_description
1 polymer ?
#
loop_
_entity_poly.entity_id
_entity_poly.type
_entity_poly.pdbx_seq_one_letter_code
_entity_poly.pdbx_strand_id
1 'polypeptide(L)'
;KNDDLVGLSVKASLLMLSRVSSIVRLEWNWLKEVDGIKCFEIPPETKGVKRKYKKIMDQSAIPHHVPITSEMDIILQKLKKITGYQKYVFWSPNSKGHLCEETPNGRLRDMGYRGRQCIHGFRHVATTACGDFGYLNRQIISKTIGQLDQSGSIGNYDESLRLKERKEVLKWWN
;
A
#
# COMPACT_ATOMS: atom_id res chain seq x y z
N LYS A 1 -5.27 7.50 22.03
CA LYS A 1 -3.86 7.78 21.65
C LYS A 1 -3.41 7.09 20.34
N ASN A 2 -4.18 6.12 19.80
CA ASN A 2 -3.78 5.36 18.59
C ASN A 2 -4.36 5.92 17.29
N ASP A 3 -5.14 6.97 17.33
CA ASP A 3 -5.75 7.62 16.17
C ASP A 3 -5.08 8.97 15.81
N ASP A 4 -3.85 9.20 16.30
CA ASP A 4 -3.00 10.27 15.80
C ASP A 4 -2.42 9.92 14.42
N LEU A 5 -1.86 10.87 13.72
CA LEU A 5 -1.34 10.70 12.35
C LEU A 5 -0.38 9.51 12.22
N VAL A 6 0.50 9.31 13.20
CA VAL A 6 1.47 8.21 13.19
C VAL A 6 0.79 6.86 13.43
N GLY A 7 -0.15 6.78 14.38
CA GLY A 7 -0.96 5.58 14.62
C GLY A 7 -1.79 5.20 13.39
N LEU A 8 -2.38 6.20 12.71
CA LEU A 8 -3.11 5.98 11.45
C LEU A 8 -2.20 5.49 10.33
N SER A 9 -0.92 5.90 10.30
CA SER A 9 0.04 5.38 9.31
C SER A 9 0.39 3.90 9.52
N VAL A 10 0.45 3.45 10.78
CA VAL A 10 0.60 2.02 11.10
C VAL A 10 -0.61 1.23 10.65
N LYS A 11 -1.83 1.73 10.96
CA LYS A 11 -3.09 1.09 10.52
C LYS A 11 -3.18 1.02 9.01
N ALA A 12 -2.90 2.11 8.30
CA ALA A 12 -2.89 2.13 6.84
C ALA A 12 -1.86 1.15 6.23
N SER A 13 -0.69 1.01 6.85
CA SER A 13 0.32 0.04 6.42
C SER A 13 -0.16 -1.40 6.56
N LEU A 14 -0.90 -1.70 7.63
CA LEU A 14 -1.54 -3.00 7.85
C LEU A 14 -2.62 -3.27 6.80
N LEU A 15 -3.54 -2.33 6.58
CA LEU A 15 -4.71 -2.51 5.71
C LEU A 15 -4.36 -2.52 4.22
N MET A 16 -3.41 -1.70 3.79
CA MET A 16 -3.05 -1.56 2.37
C MET A 16 -1.97 -2.55 1.92
N LEU A 17 -1.27 -3.20 2.83
CA LEU A 17 -0.17 -4.13 2.55
C LEU A 17 0.90 -3.55 1.59
N SER A 18 0.99 -2.23 1.47
CA SER A 18 1.99 -1.55 0.67
C SER A 18 3.28 -1.33 1.45
N ARG A 19 4.40 -1.08 0.76
CA ARG A 19 5.67 -0.82 1.45
C ARG A 19 5.59 0.50 2.20
N VAL A 20 6.18 0.55 3.40
CA VAL A 20 6.17 1.77 4.24
C VAL A 20 6.66 3.00 3.50
N SER A 21 7.67 2.85 2.64
CA SER A 21 8.20 3.93 1.81
C SER A 21 7.17 4.51 0.83
N SER A 22 6.25 3.70 0.33
CA SER A 22 5.12 4.17 -0.49
C SER A 22 4.02 4.78 0.37
N ILE A 23 3.69 4.16 1.52
CA ILE A 23 2.65 4.64 2.44
C ILE A 23 2.93 6.07 2.92
N VAL A 24 4.14 6.34 3.43
CA VAL A 24 4.46 7.66 3.96
C VAL A 24 4.48 8.75 2.89
N ARG A 25 4.57 8.38 1.62
CA ARG A 25 4.58 9.29 0.46
C ARG A 25 3.25 9.39 -0.26
N LEU A 26 2.18 8.76 0.25
CA LEU A 26 0.87 8.89 -0.39
C LEU A 26 0.44 10.35 -0.50
N GLU A 27 0.00 10.74 -1.69
CA GLU A 27 -0.54 12.05 -1.97
C GLU A 27 -2.07 11.98 -2.12
N TRP A 28 -2.78 13.01 -1.68
CA TRP A 28 -4.22 13.05 -1.80
C TRP A 28 -4.71 13.04 -3.26
N ASN A 29 -3.93 13.62 -4.18
CA ASN A 29 -4.25 13.65 -5.61
C ASN A 29 -4.07 12.29 -6.31
N TRP A 30 -3.43 11.30 -5.65
CA TRP A 30 -3.35 9.93 -6.16
C TRP A 30 -4.58 9.09 -5.83
N LEU A 31 -5.49 9.61 -5.01
CA LEU A 31 -6.76 8.94 -4.71
C LEU A 31 -7.70 9.15 -5.90
N LYS A 32 -8.00 8.07 -6.60
CA LYS A 32 -8.77 8.04 -7.85
C LYS A 32 -9.91 7.03 -7.77
N GLU A 33 -10.79 7.11 -8.75
CA GLU A 33 -11.73 6.04 -9.04
C GLU A 33 -11.38 5.46 -10.42
N VAL A 34 -11.12 4.16 -10.46
CA VAL A 34 -10.75 3.42 -11.66
C VAL A 34 -11.68 2.22 -11.76
N ASP A 35 -12.39 2.07 -12.87
CA ASP A 35 -13.39 1.02 -13.09
C ASP A 35 -14.45 0.91 -11.96
N GLY A 36 -14.89 2.07 -11.42
CA GLY A 36 -15.84 2.13 -10.31
C GLY A 36 -15.25 1.70 -8.96
N ILE A 37 -13.92 1.57 -8.85
CA ILE A 37 -13.23 1.20 -7.63
C ILE A 37 -12.34 2.34 -7.16
N LYS A 38 -12.62 2.86 -5.96
CA LYS A 38 -11.76 3.83 -5.29
C LYS A 38 -10.41 3.18 -4.98
N CYS A 39 -9.32 3.79 -5.41
CA CYS A 39 -7.96 3.28 -5.22
C CYS A 39 -6.93 4.42 -5.13
N PHE A 40 -5.76 4.14 -4.56
CA PHE A 40 -4.57 4.95 -4.79
C PHE A 40 -3.88 4.50 -6.07
N GLU A 41 -3.63 5.44 -6.96
CA GLU A 41 -2.82 5.27 -8.17
C GLU A 41 -1.41 5.80 -7.88
N ILE A 42 -0.55 4.93 -7.36
CA ILE A 42 0.80 5.30 -6.91
C ILE A 42 1.75 5.29 -8.10
N PRO A 43 2.37 6.44 -8.45
CA PRO A 43 3.29 6.52 -9.57
C PRO A 43 4.44 5.52 -9.47
N PRO A 44 4.90 4.96 -10.58
CA PRO A 44 5.89 3.88 -10.61
C PRO A 44 7.28 4.32 -10.10
N GLU A 45 7.63 5.60 -10.21
CA GLU A 45 8.85 6.20 -9.68
C GLU A 45 8.85 6.37 -8.16
N THR A 46 7.68 6.22 -7.52
CA THR A 46 7.56 6.36 -6.07
C THR A 46 8.43 5.34 -5.35
N LYS A 47 9.28 5.81 -4.43
CA LYS A 47 10.10 4.90 -3.61
C LYS A 47 9.24 3.83 -2.94
N GLY A 48 9.61 2.57 -3.12
CA GLY A 48 8.87 1.40 -2.61
C GLY A 48 7.98 0.72 -3.64
N VAL A 49 7.70 1.34 -4.77
CA VAL A 49 7.09 0.68 -5.90
C VAL A 49 8.20 -0.02 -6.69
N LYS A 50 8.39 -1.34 -6.43
CA LYS A 50 9.36 -2.13 -7.18
C LYS A 50 8.73 -2.59 -8.50
N ARG A 51 8.77 -1.77 -9.51
CA ARG A 51 8.59 -2.21 -10.89
C ARG A 51 9.95 -2.22 -11.56
N LYS A 52 10.37 -3.38 -12.06
CA LYS A 52 11.52 -3.43 -12.97
C LYS A 52 11.14 -2.61 -14.19
N TYR A 53 11.83 -1.49 -14.38
CA TYR A 53 11.86 -0.88 -15.69
C TYR A 53 12.39 -1.94 -16.65
N LYS A 54 11.53 -2.59 -17.42
CA LYS A 54 11.98 -3.02 -18.72
C LYS A 54 12.35 -1.70 -19.42
N LYS A 55 13.62 -1.54 -19.72
CA LYS A 55 14.12 -0.59 -20.72
C LYS A 55 13.55 -1.03 -22.07
N ILE A 56 12.29 -0.83 -22.29
CA ILE A 56 11.69 -0.84 -23.59
C ILE A 56 11.44 0.64 -23.82
N MET A 57 12.24 1.18 -24.72
CA MET A 57 11.99 2.48 -25.31
C MET A 57 10.48 2.56 -25.58
N ASP A 58 9.85 3.51 -24.93
CA ASP A 58 8.47 3.92 -25.25
C ASP A 58 7.30 3.18 -24.57
N GLN A 59 7.29 3.06 -23.20
CA GLN A 59 5.97 2.86 -22.56
C GLN A 59 5.97 3.36 -21.12
N SER A 60 4.94 4.19 -20.84
CA SER A 60 4.53 4.67 -19.52
C SER A 60 4.52 3.53 -18.50
N ALA A 61 5.41 3.62 -17.53
CA ALA A 61 5.45 2.66 -16.45
C ALA A 61 4.10 2.66 -15.72
N ILE A 62 3.42 1.51 -15.65
CA ILE A 62 2.06 1.40 -15.12
C ILE A 62 2.07 1.70 -13.61
N PRO A 63 1.23 2.62 -13.11
CA PRO A 63 1.10 2.92 -11.70
C PRO A 63 0.75 1.69 -10.85
N HIS A 64 1.12 1.71 -9.58
CA HIS A 64 0.67 0.69 -8.64
C HIS A 64 -0.67 1.11 -8.02
N HIS A 65 -1.75 0.46 -8.45
CA HIS A 65 -3.08 0.70 -7.91
C HIS A 65 -3.28 -0.08 -6.60
N VAL A 66 -3.77 0.58 -5.57
CA VAL A 66 -4.12 -0.05 -4.29
C VAL A 66 -5.58 0.23 -3.99
N PRO A 67 -6.47 -0.78 -4.14
CA PRO A 67 -7.90 -0.62 -3.85
C PRO A 67 -8.14 -0.21 -2.39
N ILE A 68 -9.16 0.62 -2.18
CA ILE A 68 -9.57 1.08 -0.86
C ILE A 68 -10.72 0.21 -0.37
N THR A 69 -10.54 -0.41 0.80
CA THR A 69 -11.57 -1.12 1.54
C THR A 69 -12.37 -0.17 2.43
N SER A 70 -13.49 -0.61 2.99
CA SER A 70 -14.31 0.16 3.93
C SER A 70 -13.50 0.62 5.14
N GLU A 71 -12.68 -0.26 5.69
CA GLU A 71 -11.82 0.00 6.86
C GLU A 71 -10.78 1.09 6.54
N MET A 72 -10.15 0.99 5.37
CA MET A 72 -9.21 2.02 4.93
C MET A 72 -9.91 3.35 4.63
N ASP A 73 -11.13 3.33 4.09
CA ASP A 73 -11.90 4.55 3.83
C ASP A 73 -12.21 5.31 5.14
N ILE A 74 -12.56 4.61 6.21
CA ILE A 74 -12.75 5.22 7.55
C ILE A 74 -11.47 5.93 8.01
N ILE A 75 -10.30 5.31 7.78
CA ILE A 75 -9.01 5.94 8.12
C ILE A 75 -8.76 7.16 7.25
N LEU A 76 -9.05 7.09 5.95
CA LEU A 76 -8.89 8.24 5.04
C LEU A 76 -9.78 9.41 5.44
N GLN A 77 -11.01 9.17 5.90
CA GLN A 77 -11.90 10.22 6.40
C GLN A 77 -11.32 10.93 7.65
N LYS A 78 -10.68 10.16 8.58
CA LYS A 78 -9.98 10.73 9.72
C LYS A 78 -8.77 11.56 9.28
N LEU A 79 -7.94 10.99 8.38
CA LEU A 79 -6.76 11.65 7.83
C LEU A 79 -7.12 12.93 7.05
N LYS A 80 -8.26 12.93 6.34
CA LYS A 80 -8.73 14.09 5.58
C LYS A 80 -8.98 15.29 6.49
N LYS A 81 -9.46 15.07 7.73
CA LYS A 81 -9.66 16.14 8.72
C LYS A 81 -8.33 16.72 9.25
N ILE A 82 -7.25 15.90 9.24
CA ILE A 82 -5.93 16.28 9.78
C ILE A 82 -5.04 16.91 8.72
N THR A 83 -4.98 16.29 7.53
CA THR A 83 -4.02 16.64 6.48
C THR A 83 -4.65 16.88 5.11
N GLY A 84 -5.99 16.98 5.02
CA GLY A 84 -6.69 17.07 3.74
C GLY A 84 -6.40 18.34 2.93
N TYR A 85 -5.82 19.35 3.55
CA TYR A 85 -5.35 20.60 2.94
C TYR A 85 -3.85 20.55 2.55
N GLN A 86 -3.16 19.47 2.88
CA GLN A 86 -1.76 19.24 2.57
C GLN A 86 -1.62 18.39 1.28
N LYS A 87 -0.43 18.37 0.71
CA LYS A 87 -0.10 17.49 -0.42
C LYS A 87 -0.14 16.03 -0.02
N TYR A 88 0.54 15.69 1.09
CA TYR A 88 0.70 14.31 1.55
C TYR A 88 -0.37 13.89 2.54
N VAL A 89 -0.85 12.64 2.40
CA VAL A 89 -1.79 12.00 3.34
C VAL A 89 -1.16 11.91 4.74
N PHE A 90 0.12 11.55 4.81
CA PHE A 90 0.90 11.48 6.04
C PHE A 90 1.90 12.64 6.09
N TRP A 91 1.34 13.85 6.06
CA TRP A 91 2.14 15.08 6.10
C TRP A 91 2.94 15.22 7.40
N SER A 92 4.12 15.84 7.30
CA SER A 92 4.98 16.17 8.44
C SER A 92 5.71 17.49 8.15
N PRO A 93 5.97 18.35 9.17
CA PRO A 93 6.64 19.63 8.98
C PRO A 93 8.14 19.51 8.69
N ASN A 94 8.68 18.31 8.50
CA ASN A 94 10.08 18.11 8.11
C ASN A 94 10.33 18.59 6.67
N SER A 95 11.59 18.67 6.28
CA SER A 95 12.01 19.15 4.95
C SER A 95 11.44 18.34 3.77
N LYS A 96 10.97 17.12 4.00
CA LYS A 96 10.37 16.25 2.97
C LYS A 96 8.86 16.45 2.83
N GLY A 97 8.20 17.10 3.80
CA GLY A 97 6.75 17.31 3.83
C GLY A 97 5.93 16.06 4.15
N HIS A 98 6.55 14.91 4.43
CA HIS A 98 5.88 13.65 4.80
C HIS A 98 6.60 12.95 5.94
N LEU A 99 5.94 11.98 6.61
CA LEU A 99 6.54 11.17 7.66
C LEU A 99 7.81 10.45 7.17
N CYS A 100 8.79 10.30 8.05
CA CYS A 100 9.94 9.42 7.79
C CYS A 100 9.51 7.95 7.78
N GLU A 101 10.20 7.13 6.99
CA GLU A 101 9.91 5.69 6.87
C GLU A 101 10.04 4.94 8.20
N GLU A 102 10.91 5.40 9.09
CA GLU A 102 11.10 4.82 10.42
C GLU A 102 10.01 5.20 11.43
N THR A 103 9.25 6.27 11.18
CA THR A 103 8.25 6.77 12.14
C THR A 103 7.16 5.75 12.45
N PRO A 104 6.54 5.05 11.48
CA PRO A 104 5.57 3.98 11.77
C PRO A 104 6.18 2.80 12.53
N ASN A 105 7.43 2.41 12.24
CA ASN A 105 8.14 1.36 12.98
C ASN A 105 8.46 1.81 14.40
N GLY A 106 8.82 3.08 14.61
CA GLY A 106 8.99 3.69 15.93
C GLY A 106 7.72 3.53 16.77
N ARG A 107 6.58 3.95 16.22
CA ARG A 107 5.28 3.80 16.89
C ARG A 107 4.96 2.36 17.24
N LEU A 108 5.24 1.40 16.36
CA LEU A 108 5.01 -0.01 16.61
C LEU A 108 5.87 -0.52 17.76
N ARG A 109 7.14 -0.08 17.88
CA ARG A 109 8.01 -0.38 19.03
C ARG A 109 7.46 0.20 20.32
N ASP A 110 6.95 1.43 20.31
CA ASP A 110 6.39 2.11 21.49
C ASP A 110 5.09 1.43 21.96
N MET A 111 4.36 0.78 21.05
CA MET A 111 3.20 -0.06 21.35
C MET A 111 3.58 -1.44 21.94
N GLY A 112 4.86 -1.72 22.19
CA GLY A 112 5.33 -2.97 22.80
C GLY A 112 5.70 -4.08 21.82
N TYR A 113 5.75 -3.78 20.50
CA TYR A 113 6.10 -4.78 19.47
C TYR A 113 7.58 -4.82 19.12
N ARG A 114 8.47 -4.20 19.91
CA ARG A 114 9.92 -4.25 19.70
C ARG A 114 10.42 -5.70 19.63
N GLY A 115 11.12 -6.05 18.53
CA GLY A 115 11.63 -7.41 18.30
C GLY A 115 10.57 -8.46 17.95
N ARG A 116 9.28 -8.11 17.98
CA ARG A 116 8.16 -9.03 17.71
C ARG A 116 7.52 -8.79 16.34
N GLN A 117 7.41 -7.53 15.93
CA GLN A 117 6.77 -7.14 14.67
C GLN A 117 7.37 -5.85 14.12
N CYS A 118 7.32 -5.68 12.78
CA CYS A 118 7.63 -4.46 12.07
C CYS A 118 6.61 -4.23 10.95
N ILE A 119 6.58 -3.01 10.41
CA ILE A 119 5.63 -2.68 9.33
C ILE A 119 5.80 -3.59 8.12
N HIS A 120 7.03 -3.97 7.76
CA HIS A 120 7.26 -4.91 6.65
C HIS A 120 6.72 -6.31 6.95
N GLY A 121 6.74 -6.73 8.21
CA GLY A 121 6.23 -8.02 8.67
C GLY A 121 4.74 -8.22 8.41
N PHE A 122 3.93 -7.17 8.40
CA PHE A 122 2.50 -7.27 8.05
C PHE A 122 2.29 -7.89 6.67
N ARG A 123 3.12 -7.50 5.71
CA ARG A 123 3.04 -8.02 4.34
C ARG A 123 3.44 -9.50 4.27
N HIS A 124 4.44 -9.90 5.06
CA HIS A 124 4.85 -11.29 5.15
C HIS A 124 3.74 -12.15 5.74
N VAL A 125 3.19 -11.74 6.89
CA VAL A 125 2.07 -12.45 7.54
C VAL A 125 0.87 -12.57 6.61
N ALA A 126 0.45 -11.47 5.95
CA ALA A 126 -0.66 -11.48 5.02
C ALA A 126 -0.41 -12.43 3.83
N THR A 127 0.80 -12.42 3.26
CA THR A 127 1.15 -13.29 2.12
C THR A 127 1.09 -14.76 2.52
N THR A 128 1.60 -15.11 3.72
CA THR A 128 1.55 -16.46 4.25
C THR A 128 0.11 -16.89 4.50
N ALA A 129 -0.66 -16.07 5.24
CA ALA A 129 -2.06 -16.35 5.53
C ALA A 129 -2.90 -16.54 4.25
N CYS A 130 -2.76 -15.66 3.26
CA CYS A 130 -3.43 -15.80 1.96
C CYS A 130 -3.03 -17.09 1.23
N GLY A 131 -1.78 -17.53 1.37
CA GLY A 131 -1.27 -18.78 0.78
C GLY A 131 -1.86 -20.02 1.44
N ASP A 132 -1.96 -20.01 2.77
CA ASP A 132 -2.44 -21.14 3.56
C ASP A 132 -3.94 -21.40 3.35
N PHE A 133 -4.73 -20.37 3.12
CA PHE A 133 -6.17 -20.49 2.87
C PHE A 133 -6.55 -20.93 1.45
N GLY A 134 -5.61 -21.11 0.54
CA GLY A 134 -5.69 -21.96 -0.66
C GLY A 134 -6.59 -21.50 -1.81
N TYR A 135 -7.57 -20.62 -1.60
CA TYR A 135 -8.49 -20.20 -2.68
C TYR A 135 -8.19 -18.81 -3.25
N LEU A 136 -7.19 -18.12 -2.71
CA LEU A 136 -6.75 -16.84 -3.26
C LEU A 136 -5.61 -17.06 -4.27
N ASN A 137 -5.82 -16.57 -5.48
CA ASN A 137 -4.85 -16.70 -6.56
C ASN A 137 -3.53 -15.98 -6.18
N ARG A 138 -2.41 -16.74 -6.18
CA ARG A 138 -1.08 -16.24 -5.82
C ARG A 138 -0.64 -15.02 -6.65
N GLN A 139 -1.03 -14.97 -7.94
CA GLN A 139 -0.74 -13.81 -8.79
C GLN A 139 -1.49 -12.57 -8.33
N ILE A 140 -2.77 -12.71 -7.89
CA ILE A 140 -3.56 -11.60 -7.37
C ILE A 140 -2.95 -11.09 -6.06
N ILE A 141 -2.52 -11.99 -5.17
CA ILE A 141 -1.83 -11.63 -3.93
C ILE A 141 -0.56 -10.83 -4.25
N SER A 142 0.29 -11.32 -5.16
CA SER A 142 1.52 -10.64 -5.57
C SER A 142 1.25 -9.26 -6.17
N LYS A 143 0.24 -9.13 -7.05
CA LYS A 143 -0.19 -7.84 -7.60
C LYS A 143 -0.71 -6.91 -6.50
N THR A 144 -1.46 -7.43 -5.51
CA THR A 144 -2.03 -6.64 -4.41
C THR A 144 -0.93 -6.01 -3.57
N ILE A 145 0.06 -6.79 -3.17
CA ILE A 145 1.19 -6.30 -2.38
C ILE A 145 2.26 -5.57 -3.21
N GLY A 146 2.09 -5.45 -4.53
CA GLY A 146 3.06 -4.80 -5.42
C GLY A 146 4.39 -5.55 -5.51
N GLN A 147 4.36 -6.89 -5.47
CA GLN A 147 5.45 -7.74 -5.90
C GLN A 147 5.26 -8.10 -7.37
N LEU A 148 6.37 -8.05 -8.12
CA LEU A 148 6.39 -8.59 -9.48
C LEU A 148 6.51 -10.10 -9.40
N ASP A 149 5.65 -10.79 -10.11
CA ASP A 149 5.82 -12.22 -10.30
C ASP A 149 7.05 -12.44 -11.19
N GLN A 150 8.05 -13.13 -10.65
CA GLN A 150 9.28 -13.46 -11.37
C GLN A 150 9.19 -14.84 -12.04
N SER A 151 8.08 -15.55 -11.87
CA SER A 151 7.89 -16.90 -12.39
C SER A 151 7.36 -16.86 -13.82
N GLY A 152 8.28 -16.93 -14.78
CA GLY A 152 8.01 -17.35 -16.14
C GLY A 152 7.39 -16.31 -17.09
N SER A 153 7.29 -16.70 -18.36
CA SER A 153 6.85 -15.90 -19.50
C SER A 153 5.38 -15.44 -19.44
N ILE A 154 4.53 -16.07 -18.63
CA ILE A 154 3.10 -15.74 -18.52
C ILE A 154 2.86 -14.50 -17.63
N GLY A 155 3.68 -14.28 -16.60
CA GLY A 155 3.55 -13.12 -15.71
C GLY A 155 3.84 -11.76 -16.38
N ASN A 156 4.49 -11.78 -17.54
CA ASN A 156 4.86 -10.57 -18.29
C ASN A 156 3.73 -10.03 -19.21
N TYR A 157 2.66 -10.79 -19.45
CA TYR A 157 1.60 -10.44 -20.41
C TYR A 157 0.28 -10.00 -19.76
N ASP A 158 0.08 -10.23 -18.46
CA ASP A 158 -1.15 -9.82 -17.78
C ASP A 158 -1.01 -8.39 -17.25
N GLU A 159 -1.33 -7.40 -18.11
CA GLU A 159 -1.37 -5.97 -17.77
C GLU A 159 -2.68 -5.57 -17.07
N SER A 160 -3.62 -6.49 -16.93
CA SER A 160 -4.91 -6.18 -16.30
C SER A 160 -4.74 -5.75 -14.83
N LEU A 161 -5.46 -4.70 -14.44
CA LEU A 161 -5.37 -4.14 -13.08
C LEU A 161 -5.95 -5.09 -12.03
N ARG A 162 -6.94 -5.91 -12.41
CA ARG A 162 -7.65 -6.89 -11.56
C ARG A 162 -8.09 -6.27 -10.22
N LEU A 163 -8.59 -5.03 -10.26
CA LEU A 163 -8.88 -4.24 -9.06
C LEU A 163 -9.96 -4.87 -8.18
N LYS A 164 -10.97 -5.51 -8.79
CA LYS A 164 -12.05 -6.21 -8.06
C LYS A 164 -11.47 -7.33 -7.21
N GLU A 165 -10.70 -8.23 -7.83
CA GLU A 165 -10.09 -9.39 -7.17
C GLU A 165 -9.08 -8.95 -6.10
N ARG A 166 -8.27 -7.93 -6.38
CA ARG A 166 -7.34 -7.35 -5.41
C ARG A 166 -8.05 -6.70 -4.23
N LYS A 167 -9.22 -6.08 -4.46
CA LYS A 167 -10.07 -5.55 -3.39
C LYS A 167 -10.61 -6.68 -2.51
N GLU A 168 -11.00 -7.81 -3.09
CA GLU A 168 -11.44 -8.98 -2.32
C GLU A 168 -10.32 -9.57 -1.45
N VAL A 169 -9.07 -9.63 -1.95
CA VAL A 169 -7.90 -10.02 -1.13
C VAL A 169 -7.75 -9.07 0.07
N LEU A 170 -7.84 -7.75 -0.14
CA LEU A 170 -7.72 -6.79 0.96
C LEU A 170 -8.91 -6.84 1.92
N LYS A 171 -10.13 -7.07 1.44
CA LYS A 171 -11.30 -7.26 2.30
C LYS A 171 -11.19 -8.51 3.17
N TRP A 172 -10.67 -9.59 2.60
CA TRP A 172 -10.44 -10.82 3.36
C TRP A 172 -9.38 -10.63 4.46
N TRP A 173 -8.36 -9.82 4.17
CA TRP A 173 -7.28 -9.51 5.10
C TRP A 173 -7.71 -8.55 6.22
N ASN A 174 -8.56 -7.57 5.93
CA ASN A 174 -8.97 -6.48 6.84
C ASN A 174 -10.15 -6.90 7.74
#